data_56fd7521c2a488f9e60cdf4beace90ee
#
_entry.id   56fd7521c2a488f9e60cdf4beace90ee
#
_cell.length_a   1.000
_cell.length_b   1.000
_cell.length_c   1.000
_cell.angle_alpha   90.00
_cell.angle_beta   90.00
_cell.angle_gamma   90.00
#
_symmetry.space_group_name_H-M   'P 1'
#
loop_
_entity.id
_entity.type
_entity.pdbx_description
1 polymer ?
#
loop_
_entity_poly.entity_id
_entity_poly.type
_entity_poly.pdbx_seq_one_letter_code
_entity_poly.pdbx_strand_id
1 'polypeptide(L)'
;MAGVNKVILLGHLGKDPDVKKLDSGKSVANFSLATSEVYKNKEGEKVTNTEWHNIVLWSPLAEIAESYLKKGSQLYLEGKISNRSYEDKDGVKKYISEVVGRDITLLGKPTSEGSNENSNNEGATNSNVSDEVDDLPF
;
A
#
# COMPACT_ATOMS: atom_id res chain seq x y z
N MET A 1 -10.34 13.95 -26.41
CA MET A 1 -10.15 12.58 -26.38
C MET A 1 -10.18 12.05 -24.98
N ALA A 2 -10.74 10.94 -24.74
CA ALA A 2 -10.87 10.41 -23.41
C ALA A 2 -10.07 9.14 -23.26
N GLY A 3 -9.63 8.87 -22.06
CA GLY A 3 -8.87 7.67 -21.81
C GLY A 3 -9.01 7.27 -20.38
N VAL A 4 -8.39 6.18 -20.01
CA VAL A 4 -8.43 5.70 -18.64
C VAL A 4 -7.01 5.45 -18.18
N ASN A 5 -6.70 5.92 -17.02
CA ASN A 5 -5.39 5.67 -16.42
C ASN A 5 -5.67 5.38 -14.96
N LYS A 6 -5.71 4.12 -14.60
CA LYS A 6 -6.08 3.74 -13.26
C LYS A 6 -5.23 2.57 -12.80
N VAL A 7 -4.77 2.64 -11.57
CA VAL A 7 -3.96 1.60 -10.98
C VAL A 7 -4.59 1.24 -9.65
N ILE A 8 -4.70 -0.04 -9.38
CA ILE A 8 -5.22 -0.53 -8.12
C ILE A 8 -4.17 -1.42 -7.52
N LEU A 9 -3.76 -1.14 -6.31
CA LEU A 9 -2.73 -1.91 -5.64
C LEU A 9 -3.15 -2.28 -4.23
N LEU A 10 -2.80 -3.47 -3.82
CA LEU A 10 -3.02 -3.90 -2.46
C LEU A 10 -1.72 -4.55 -2.02
N GLY A 11 -1.06 -3.98 -1.07
CA GLY A 11 0.24 -4.51 -0.67
C GLY A 11 0.69 -3.96 0.67
N HIS A 12 1.98 -4.07 0.92
CA HIS A 12 2.54 -3.65 2.20
C HIS A 12 3.65 -2.64 1.95
N LEU A 13 3.77 -1.69 2.86
CA LEU A 13 4.82 -0.70 2.75
C LEU A 13 6.16 -1.31 3.06
N GLY A 14 7.16 -0.95 2.28
CA GLY A 14 8.51 -1.44 2.50
C GLY A 14 9.27 -0.64 3.52
N LYS A 15 8.82 0.58 3.81
CA LYS A 15 9.45 1.39 4.82
C LYS A 15 8.49 2.50 5.17
N ASP A 16 8.82 3.28 6.17
CA ASP A 16 7.95 4.36 6.60
C ASP A 16 7.83 5.39 5.49
N PRO A 17 6.68 6.01 5.35
CA PRO A 17 6.52 7.05 4.34
C PRO A 17 7.42 8.24 4.62
N ASP A 18 7.95 8.81 3.55
CA ASP A 18 8.78 9.98 3.67
C ASP A 18 7.87 11.15 3.34
N VAL A 19 7.54 11.97 4.33
CA VAL A 19 6.58 13.04 4.17
C VAL A 19 7.28 14.38 4.23
N LYS A 20 7.00 15.23 3.25
CA LYS A 20 7.58 16.55 3.21
C LYS A 20 6.49 17.59 3.13
N LYS A 21 6.70 18.71 3.78
CA LYS A 21 5.76 19.78 3.69
C LYS A 21 6.31 20.81 2.74
N LEU A 22 5.45 21.30 1.88
CA LEU A 22 5.85 22.27 0.88
C LEU A 22 5.50 23.67 1.35
N ASP A 23 6.12 24.66 0.71
CA ASP A 23 5.87 26.03 1.07
C ASP A 23 4.41 26.39 0.93
N SER A 24 3.70 25.73 0.07
CA SER A 24 2.29 26.07 -0.12
C SER A 24 1.43 25.53 1.00
N GLY A 25 2.01 24.81 1.93
CA GLY A 25 1.21 24.22 3.01
C GLY A 25 0.74 22.82 2.71
N LYS A 26 0.99 22.33 1.51
CA LYS A 26 0.58 20.99 1.17
C LYS A 26 1.69 20.02 1.54
N SER A 27 1.34 18.78 1.71
CA SER A 27 2.31 17.75 2.01
C SER A 27 2.36 16.74 0.91
N VAL A 28 3.50 16.09 0.75
CA VAL A 28 3.63 15.02 -0.20
C VAL A 28 4.31 13.87 0.52
N ALA A 29 3.78 12.67 0.33
CA ALA A 29 4.35 11.48 0.95
C ALA A 29 4.82 10.55 -0.14
N ASN A 30 5.99 9.96 0.06
CA ASN A 30 6.56 9.01 -0.88
C ASN A 30 6.89 7.74 -0.14
N PHE A 31 6.58 6.62 -0.73
CA PHE A 31 6.95 5.34 -0.13
C PHE A 31 6.90 4.25 -1.18
N SER A 32 7.41 3.09 -0.85
CA SER A 32 7.38 1.94 -1.72
C SER A 32 6.33 0.98 -1.23
N LEU A 33 5.56 0.43 -2.13
CA LEU A 33 4.53 -0.53 -1.79
C LEU A 33 4.87 -1.83 -2.51
N ALA A 34 4.91 -2.92 -1.77
CA ALA A 34 5.24 -4.20 -2.33
C ALA A 34 3.99 -5.02 -2.57
N THR A 35 3.85 -5.52 -3.78
CA THR A 35 2.78 -6.45 -4.06
C THR A 35 3.44 -7.77 -4.43
N SER A 36 2.89 -8.86 -3.94
CA SER A 36 3.50 -10.16 -4.17
C SER A 36 2.50 -11.13 -4.76
N GLU A 37 2.99 -11.99 -5.61
CA GLU A 37 2.12 -13.02 -6.11
C GLU A 37 2.88 -14.32 -6.00
N VAL A 38 2.18 -15.39 -5.80
CA VAL A 38 2.76 -16.69 -5.61
C VAL A 38 2.19 -17.57 -6.70
N TYR A 39 3.04 -18.28 -7.40
CA TYR A 39 2.55 -19.17 -8.43
C TYR A 39 3.44 -20.40 -8.47
N LYS A 40 3.03 -21.42 -9.20
CA LYS A 40 3.83 -22.60 -9.33
C LYS A 40 4.49 -22.60 -10.69
N ASN A 41 5.77 -22.91 -10.72
CA ASN A 41 6.45 -22.90 -12.00
C ASN A 41 6.26 -24.27 -12.66
N LYS A 42 6.90 -24.46 -13.77
CA LYS A 42 6.73 -25.71 -14.51
C LYS A 42 7.18 -26.91 -13.74
N GLU A 43 8.05 -26.72 -12.80
CA GLU A 43 8.53 -27.83 -12.05
C GLU A 43 7.71 -28.09 -10.81
N GLY A 44 6.60 -27.39 -10.66
CA GLY A 44 5.74 -27.59 -9.51
C GLY A 44 6.19 -26.88 -8.25
N GLU A 45 7.21 -26.05 -8.37
CA GLU A 45 7.70 -25.36 -7.19
C GLU A 45 7.01 -24.04 -6.99
N LYS A 46 6.81 -23.67 -5.75
CA LYS A 46 6.13 -22.43 -5.45
C LYS A 46 7.12 -21.29 -5.59
N VAL A 47 6.75 -20.29 -6.35
CA VAL A 47 7.61 -19.16 -6.58
C VAL A 47 6.87 -17.89 -6.15
N THR A 48 7.58 -17.03 -5.43
CA THR A 48 6.99 -15.76 -5.00
C THR A 48 7.67 -14.64 -5.78
N ASN A 49 6.86 -13.79 -6.35
CA ASN A 49 7.38 -12.67 -7.12
C ASN A 49 6.89 -11.40 -6.46
N THR A 50 7.78 -10.49 -6.14
CA THR A 50 7.43 -9.25 -5.48
C THR A 50 7.74 -8.08 -6.39
N GLU A 51 6.78 -7.20 -6.53
CA GLU A 51 6.97 -6.03 -7.33
C GLU A 51 6.92 -4.82 -6.42
N TRP A 52 7.84 -3.89 -6.59
CA TRP A 52 7.89 -2.69 -5.78
C TRP A 52 7.37 -1.52 -6.57
N HIS A 53 6.43 -0.78 -5.99
CA HIS A 53 5.82 0.34 -6.67
C HIS A 53 6.17 1.62 -5.92
N ASN A 54 6.49 2.67 -6.65
CA ASN A 54 6.77 3.95 -6.04
C ASN A 54 5.47 4.70 -5.93
N ILE A 55 5.10 5.08 -4.73
CA ILE A 55 3.81 5.72 -4.48
C ILE A 55 4.02 7.15 -4.05
N VAL A 56 3.20 8.04 -4.59
CA VAL A 56 3.23 9.44 -4.21
C VAL A 56 1.83 9.82 -3.78
N LEU A 57 1.70 10.39 -2.61
CA LEU A 57 0.42 10.87 -2.12
C LEU A 57 0.53 12.34 -1.83
N TRP A 58 -0.51 13.09 -2.19
CA TRP A 58 -0.57 14.52 -1.92
C TRP A 58 -1.63 14.75 -0.84
N SER A 59 -1.59 15.90 -0.20
CA SER A 59 -2.60 16.23 0.79
C SER A 59 -3.98 16.11 0.19
N PRO A 60 -4.93 15.62 0.93
CA PRO A 60 -4.86 15.27 2.33
C PRO A 60 -4.37 13.85 2.58
N LEU A 61 -4.19 13.06 1.53
CA LEU A 61 -3.78 11.67 1.73
C LEU A 61 -2.39 11.57 2.34
N ALA A 62 -1.53 12.52 2.02
CA ALA A 62 -0.18 12.50 2.57
C ALA A 62 -0.22 12.61 4.09
N GLU A 63 -1.17 13.36 4.61
CA GLU A 63 -1.26 13.52 6.04
C GLU A 63 -1.79 12.27 6.71
N ILE A 64 -2.68 11.57 6.03
CA ILE A 64 -3.17 10.32 6.54
C ILE A 64 -2.02 9.32 6.57
N ALA A 65 -1.21 9.31 5.54
CA ALA A 65 -0.09 8.42 5.49
C ALA A 65 0.89 8.70 6.63
N GLU A 66 1.12 9.97 6.88
CA GLU A 66 2.05 10.31 7.93
C GLU A 66 1.55 9.83 9.29
N SER A 67 0.26 9.90 9.51
CA SER A 67 -0.29 9.55 10.81
C SER A 67 -0.49 8.06 11.01
N TYR A 68 -0.79 7.35 9.96
CA TYR A 68 -1.22 5.97 10.12
C TYR A 68 -0.40 4.91 9.43
N LEU A 69 0.39 5.27 8.44
CA LEU A 69 1.14 4.26 7.72
C LEU A 69 2.56 4.17 8.20
N LYS A 70 3.08 2.96 8.21
CA LYS A 70 4.46 2.77 8.57
C LYS A 70 4.94 1.50 7.92
N LYS A 71 6.21 1.19 8.05
CA LYS A 71 6.77 0.02 7.45
C LYS A 71 5.94 -1.20 7.81
N GLY A 72 5.60 -1.98 6.84
CA GLY A 72 4.82 -3.20 7.06
C GLY A 72 3.32 -3.02 7.02
N SER A 73 2.83 -1.79 7.00
CA SER A 73 1.39 -1.57 6.97
C SER A 73 0.80 -2.09 5.68
N GLN A 74 -0.40 -2.62 5.75
CA GLN A 74 -1.09 -3.08 4.56
C GLN A 74 -1.98 -1.96 4.05
N LEU A 75 -1.96 -1.73 2.78
CA LEU A 75 -2.66 -0.60 2.19
C LEU A 75 -3.32 -0.99 0.89
N TYR A 76 -4.56 -0.56 0.70
CA TYR A 76 -5.26 -0.68 -0.57
C TYR A 76 -5.26 0.72 -1.16
N LEU A 77 -4.86 0.84 -2.42
CA LEU A 77 -4.69 2.13 -3.02
C LEU A 77 -5.22 2.14 -4.44
N GLU A 78 -5.88 3.22 -4.80
CA GLU A 78 -6.28 3.46 -6.17
C GLU A 78 -5.64 4.76 -6.61
N GLY A 79 -5.13 4.78 -7.80
CA GLY A 79 -4.50 5.99 -8.31
C GLY A 79 -4.25 5.88 -9.79
N LYS A 80 -3.25 6.58 -10.26
CA LYS A 80 -2.92 6.59 -11.67
C LYS A 80 -1.42 6.50 -11.83
N ILE A 81 -1.00 6.06 -12.99
CA ILE A 81 0.41 6.00 -13.29
C ILE A 81 0.84 7.36 -13.80
N SER A 82 1.93 7.85 -13.29
CA SER A 82 2.49 9.12 -13.71
C SER A 82 3.95 8.91 -14.04
N ASN A 83 4.36 9.32 -15.22
CA ASN A 83 5.73 9.20 -15.63
C ASN A 83 6.30 10.59 -15.75
N ARG A 84 7.49 10.79 -15.28
CA ARG A 84 8.13 12.08 -15.43
C ARG A 84 9.60 11.86 -15.71
N SER A 85 10.25 12.88 -16.18
CA SER A 85 11.67 12.77 -16.46
C SER A 85 12.42 13.86 -15.74
N TYR A 86 13.68 13.62 -15.50
CA TYR A 86 14.52 14.62 -14.87
C TYR A 86 15.95 14.38 -15.36
N GLU A 87 16.79 15.36 -15.17
CA GLU A 87 18.18 15.22 -15.57
C GLU A 87 19.01 15.04 -14.32
N ASP A 88 19.94 14.10 -14.36
CA ASP A 88 20.75 13.87 -13.19
C ASP A 88 21.96 14.81 -13.27
N LYS A 89 22.90 14.63 -12.38
CA LYS A 89 24.03 15.51 -12.32
C LYS A 89 24.89 15.47 -13.55
N ASP A 90 24.88 14.38 -14.27
CA ASP A 90 25.68 14.26 -15.45
C ASP A 90 24.97 14.74 -16.68
N GLY A 91 23.79 15.28 -16.55
CA GLY A 91 23.05 15.74 -17.69
C GLY A 91 22.31 14.63 -18.41
N VAL A 92 22.26 13.45 -17.86
CA VAL A 92 21.58 12.35 -18.50
C VAL A 92 20.11 12.39 -18.13
N LYS A 93 19.24 12.26 -19.12
CA LYS A 93 17.82 12.32 -18.88
C LYS A 93 17.37 10.99 -18.32
N LYS A 94 16.68 11.02 -17.23
CA LYS A 94 16.17 9.81 -16.60
C LYS A 94 14.68 9.88 -16.46
N TYR A 95 14.05 8.71 -16.47
CA TYR A 95 12.61 8.65 -16.37
C TYR A 95 12.23 7.90 -15.11
N ILE A 96 11.14 8.30 -14.51
CA ILE A 96 10.69 7.66 -13.30
C ILE A 96 9.21 7.44 -13.43
N SER A 97 8.75 6.27 -13.04
CA SER A 97 7.37 5.91 -13.11
C SER A 97 6.85 5.81 -11.70
N GLU A 98 5.77 6.50 -11.41
CA GLU A 98 5.22 6.54 -10.07
C GLU A 98 3.73 6.31 -10.13
N VAL A 99 3.16 5.93 -9.00
CA VAL A 99 1.71 5.82 -8.89
C VAL A 99 1.30 6.95 -7.97
N VAL A 100 0.46 7.84 -8.48
CA VAL A 100 -0.06 8.95 -7.68
C VAL A 100 -1.38 8.48 -7.12
N GLY A 101 -1.47 8.35 -5.80
CA GLY A 101 -2.66 7.83 -5.17
C GLY A 101 -3.77 8.83 -5.14
N ARG A 102 -4.98 8.37 -5.36
CA ARG A 102 -6.14 9.21 -5.27
C ARG A 102 -7.01 8.80 -4.13
N ASP A 103 -6.97 7.54 -3.75
CA ASP A 103 -7.84 7.03 -2.73
C ASP A 103 -7.10 5.92 -2.03
N ILE A 104 -7.14 5.89 -0.72
CA ILE A 104 -6.47 4.84 0.02
C ILE A 104 -7.41 4.29 1.08
N THR A 105 -7.23 3.03 1.40
CA THR A 105 -7.96 2.39 2.48
C THR A 105 -6.95 1.65 3.33
N LEU A 106 -6.94 1.97 4.60
CA LEU A 106 -6.01 1.35 5.50
C LEU A 106 -6.57 0.01 5.94
N LEU A 107 -5.76 -1.01 5.81
CA LEU A 107 -6.21 -2.33 6.15
C LEU A 107 -5.33 -2.89 7.25
N GLY A 108 -5.61 -4.01 7.66
CA GLY A 108 -4.78 -4.64 8.62
C GLY A 108 -5.21 -4.33 9.96
N LYS A 109 -4.91 -5.12 10.87
CA LYS A 109 -5.26 -4.90 12.10
C LYS A 109 -4.52 -4.04 12.83
N PRO A 110 -5.00 -3.47 13.67
CA PRO A 110 -4.33 -2.57 14.44
C PRO A 110 -3.62 -3.33 15.36
N THR A 111 -2.71 -3.44 15.41
CA THR A 111 -1.91 -4.15 16.19
C THR A 111 -2.12 -3.90 17.45
N SER A 112 -2.74 -3.62 17.79
CA SER A 112 -2.95 -3.46 18.92
C SER A 112 -2.53 -3.67 20.02
N GLU A 113 -1.97 -3.31 20.35
CA GLU A 113 -1.50 -3.52 21.38
C GLU A 113 -2.46 -3.20 22.28
N GLY A 114 -2.84 -3.34 22.81
CA GLY A 114 -3.67 -2.94 23.57
C GLY A 114 -4.80 -3.48 23.71
N SER A 115 -5.13 -4.01 23.43
CA SER A 115 -6.26 -4.39 23.40
C SER A 115 -6.59 -5.30 24.20
N ASN A 116 -6.54 -5.41 24.98
CA ASN A 116 -6.80 -6.26 25.67
C ASN A 116 -7.88 -6.58 26.12
N GLU A 117 -8.37 -6.37 26.11
CA GLU A 117 -9.31 -6.62 26.47
C GLU A 117 -9.94 -7.61 26.98
N ASN A 118 -10.09 -7.91 27.53
CA ASN A 118 -10.65 -8.68 28.13
C ASN A 118 -11.73 -9.30 27.83
N SER A 119 -12.03 -9.34 27.37
CA SER A 119 -13.02 -9.86 26.97
C SER A 119 -13.48 -11.02 27.47
N ASN A 120 -13.76 -11.15 28.32
CA ASN A 120 -14.13 -12.26 28.74
C ASN A 120 -15.30 -12.70 28.28
N ASN A 121 -15.56 -12.86 27.53
CA ASN A 121 -16.63 -13.21 27.09
C ASN A 121 -16.75 -14.47 26.76
N GLU A 122 -17.06 -15.15 27.29
CA GLU A 122 -17.14 -16.35 26.94
C GLU A 122 -18.14 -16.63 26.12
N GLY A 123 -18.68 -16.98 25.94
CA GLY A 123 -19.70 -17.25 25.19
C GLY A 123 -19.48 -17.42 23.91
N ALA A 124 -18.76 -17.40 23.52
CA ALA A 124 -18.58 -17.41 22.24
C ALA A 124 -18.70 -18.46 21.58
N THR A 125 -18.70 -19.08 21.69
CA THR A 125 -18.92 -20.08 21.07
C THR A 125 -19.07 -20.17 19.82
N ASN A 126 -19.13 -20.39 19.30
CA ASN A 126 -19.30 -20.65 18.10
C ASN A 126 -18.88 -20.33 17.11
N SER A 127 -18.42 -20.13 16.99
CA SER A 127 -18.01 -19.79 16.01
C SER A 127 -17.71 -20.38 14.96
N ASN A 128 -17.54 -21.02 14.75
CA ASN A 128 -17.24 -21.67 13.71
C ASN A 128 -17.54 -21.17 12.58
N VAL A 129 -17.95 -20.64 12.43
CA VAL A 129 -18.25 -20.21 11.36
C VAL A 129 -17.52 -19.64 10.57
N SER A 130 -17.09 -19.10 10.63
CA SER A 130 -16.48 -18.46 9.83
C SER A 130 -15.60 -18.77 9.12
N ASP A 131 -15.06 -19.27 9.33
CA ASP A 131 -14.07 -19.56 8.65
C ASP A 131 -14.17 -19.57 7.37
N GLU A 132 -14.84 -19.92 6.87
CA GLU A 132 -14.80 -20.01 5.63
C GLU A 132 -14.77 -18.89 5.00
N VAL A 133 -15.08 -18.04 5.44
CA VAL A 133 -15.05 -16.96 4.81
C VAL A 133 -13.90 -16.57 4.39
N ASP A 134 -13.07 -16.74 4.98
CA ASP A 134 -11.92 -16.22 4.61
C ASP A 134 -11.41 -16.77 3.59
N ASP A 135 -11.80 -17.57 3.17
CA ASP A 135 -11.21 -18.06 2.15
C ASP A 135 -11.48 -17.44 1.04
N LEU A 136 -12.11 -16.47 0.93
CA LEU A 136 -12.27 -15.91 -0.19
C LEU A 136 -11.18 -15.56 -0.79
N PRO A 137 -11.01 -15.82 -1.82
CA PRO A 137 -9.90 -15.65 -2.45
C PRO A 137 -9.81 -14.43 -2.92
N PHE A 138 -9.78 -13.59 -2.69
CA PHE A 138 -9.50 -12.49 -3.35
C PHE A 138 -9.00 -11.70 -2.43
#